data_898bc903cfb53e2d13ccb442c14afee8
#
_entry.id   898bc903cfb53e2d13ccb442c14afee8
#
_cell.length_a   1.000
_cell.length_b   1.000
_cell.length_c   1.000
_cell.angle_alpha   90.00
_cell.angle_beta   90.00
_cell.angle_gamma   90.00
#
_symmetry.space_group_name_H-M   'P 1'
#
loop_
_entity.id
_entity.type
_entity.pdbx_description
1 polymer ?
#
loop_
_entity_poly.entity_id
_entity_poly.type
_entity_poly.pdbx_seq_one_letter_code
_entity_poly.pdbx_strand_id
1 'polypeptide(L)'
;VKLLKPVGYVRMTHQEFLNTYGIEPARMVDLKALMGDSSDNIPGVKGVGEKTALNLLKEYKTLDGVYENIDNIKGKLKEKLETDKDKAYMSYDLATIYKDVPIDTDYEKIKYRGIDALNYIELLEDLEFYSLIKKLDIKKENLKKEPDIREEIDYKILTSPSDFKITKDYAIYLELYGYNYHDADIIGAFIYNGVENYYIPYEVLKENPNMLNTGFNCLTYDIKKILYTFNKDNIKLDKCNYDLMIAGYLLNLNVKDDIAYIMNNNGCNVEFYENEFGSESKLSMPNDDVIIKNGIKKAKYIYDTKEEYINKLTSEEDLYLFNEIELPLAYVLADMEITGVKVDREYLHQMSKTLEERMNNLTNEIYELAGEEFNIASPKQLGEILFVKLGIPYPKKVKDNNFSTSKDILDKVASFHPIINKIEEYRLVFKLYRNYAIGLLQEIKEDGRIHTIFNQTLTRTGRLSSSNPNLQNIPVRIEEGKIIRKAFIPDENSILLSSDYSQIELRLFAHMANATNLIDAFVSGKDIHKKTASDIFGVDIDHVTPQMRYNAKAVNFGILYGISSFGLSEDLNIDVKSAKKFIDDYLNTYPGIK
;
A
#
# COMPACT_ATOMS: atom_id res chain seq x y z
N VAL A 1 34.31 -1.08 -27.44
CA VAL A 1 33.68 -1.31 -26.13
C VAL A 1 32.69 -0.19 -25.86
N LYS A 2 31.53 -0.52 -25.28
CA LYS A 2 30.57 0.47 -24.78
C LYS A 2 30.72 0.53 -23.25
N LEU A 3 31.02 1.70 -22.73
CA LEU A 3 31.11 1.94 -21.29
C LEU A 3 29.83 2.62 -20.81
N LEU A 4 29.20 2.08 -19.76
CA LEU A 4 28.08 2.73 -19.09
C LEU A 4 28.61 3.85 -18.18
N LYS A 5 28.10 5.06 -18.40
CA LYS A 5 28.35 6.22 -17.52
C LYS A 5 27.01 6.78 -17.00
N PRO A 6 27.00 7.64 -16.00
CA PRO A 6 25.76 8.25 -15.48
C PRO A 6 24.89 8.93 -16.54
N VAL A 7 25.49 9.36 -17.66
CA VAL A 7 24.79 9.98 -18.81
C VAL A 7 24.52 9.01 -19.97
N GLY A 8 24.67 7.68 -19.77
CA GLY A 8 24.42 6.64 -20.77
C GLY A 8 25.69 5.92 -21.25
N TYR A 9 25.55 5.19 -22.37
CA TYR A 9 26.65 4.43 -22.94
C TYR A 9 27.57 5.30 -23.78
N VAL A 10 28.86 5.27 -23.45
CA VAL A 10 29.90 5.89 -24.29
C VAL A 10 30.68 4.80 -25.00
N ARG A 11 30.81 4.90 -26.32
CA ARG A 11 31.68 4.01 -27.10
C ARG A 11 33.12 4.45 -26.91
N MET A 12 34.01 3.49 -26.57
CA MET A 12 35.45 3.72 -26.50
C MET A 12 36.12 2.87 -27.58
N THR A 13 36.68 3.54 -28.59
CA THR A 13 37.47 2.92 -29.64
C THR A 13 38.94 2.80 -29.20
N HIS A 14 39.74 2.06 -29.94
CA HIS A 14 41.19 1.95 -29.70
C HIS A 14 41.89 3.34 -29.70
N GLN A 15 41.54 4.19 -30.65
CA GLN A 15 42.12 5.52 -30.76
C GLN A 15 41.71 6.45 -29.60
N GLU A 16 40.46 6.37 -29.18
CA GLU A 16 39.99 7.14 -28.00
C GLU A 16 40.66 6.68 -26.72
N PHE A 17 40.93 5.37 -26.60
CA PHE A 17 41.69 4.83 -25.47
C PHE A 17 43.12 5.37 -25.42
N LEU A 18 43.82 5.31 -26.58
CA LEU A 18 45.18 5.88 -26.72
C LEU A 18 45.18 7.39 -26.40
N ASN A 19 44.21 8.12 -26.90
CA ASN A 19 44.11 9.56 -26.61
C ASN A 19 43.86 9.85 -25.13
N THR A 20 43.11 8.97 -24.43
CA THR A 20 42.75 9.15 -23.03
C THR A 20 43.91 8.77 -22.09
N TYR A 21 44.51 7.62 -22.30
CA TYR A 21 45.49 7.05 -21.39
C TYR A 21 46.94 7.17 -21.88
N GLY A 22 47.14 7.33 -23.19
CA GLY A 22 48.49 7.41 -23.79
C GLY A 22 49.27 6.11 -23.76
N ILE A 23 48.62 4.96 -23.58
CA ILE A 23 49.16 3.60 -23.59
C ILE A 23 48.26 2.71 -24.42
N GLU A 24 48.79 1.59 -24.92
CA GLU A 24 47.98 0.60 -25.64
C GLU A 24 46.95 -0.07 -24.73
N PRO A 25 45.74 -0.44 -25.23
CA PRO A 25 44.73 -1.13 -24.43
C PRO A 25 45.23 -2.41 -23.74
N ALA A 26 46.15 -3.15 -24.36
CA ALA A 26 46.74 -4.32 -23.78
C ALA A 26 47.59 -4.03 -22.51
N ARG A 27 47.96 -2.77 -22.29
CA ARG A 27 48.73 -2.32 -21.11
C ARG A 27 47.88 -1.96 -19.93
N MET A 28 46.56 -2.15 -20.01
CA MET A 28 45.67 -1.91 -18.88
C MET A 28 45.97 -2.81 -17.67
N VAL A 29 46.43 -4.03 -17.94
CA VAL A 29 46.84 -4.97 -16.88
C VAL A 29 48.07 -4.44 -16.16
N ASP A 30 49.08 -3.97 -16.91
CA ASP A 30 50.28 -3.33 -16.33
C ASP A 30 49.93 -2.07 -15.52
N LEU A 31 48.98 -1.30 -15.99
CA LEU A 31 48.49 -0.11 -15.27
C LEU A 31 47.84 -0.49 -13.92
N LYS A 32 46.92 -1.48 -13.93
CA LYS A 32 46.29 -1.98 -12.70
C LYS A 32 47.30 -2.66 -11.78
N ALA A 33 48.32 -3.32 -12.31
CA ALA A 33 49.41 -3.91 -11.53
C ALA A 33 50.19 -2.86 -10.72
N LEU A 34 50.41 -1.68 -11.29
CA LEU A 34 51.15 -0.59 -10.63
C LEU A 34 50.23 0.22 -9.70
N MET A 35 49.06 0.65 -10.16
CA MET A 35 48.22 1.56 -9.37
C MET A 35 47.25 0.86 -8.42
N GLY A 36 46.99 -0.44 -8.63
CA GLY A 36 45.93 -1.18 -7.97
C GLY A 36 44.53 -0.88 -8.55
N ASP A 37 43.53 -1.60 -8.04
CA ASP A 37 42.11 -1.34 -8.30
C ASP A 37 41.30 -1.63 -7.04
N SER A 38 40.80 -0.59 -6.43
CA SER A 38 40.04 -0.69 -5.17
C SER A 38 38.66 -1.34 -5.36
N SER A 39 38.09 -1.30 -6.57
CA SER A 39 36.81 -1.95 -6.86
C SER A 39 36.91 -3.48 -6.87
N ASP A 40 38.07 -3.98 -7.31
CA ASP A 40 38.36 -5.40 -7.41
C ASP A 40 39.31 -5.89 -6.28
N ASN A 41 39.63 -5.03 -5.32
CA ASN A 41 40.55 -5.30 -4.21
C ASN A 41 41.97 -5.71 -4.66
N ILE A 42 42.42 -5.15 -5.79
CA ILE A 42 43.78 -5.36 -6.32
C ILE A 42 44.71 -4.34 -5.68
N PRO A 43 45.77 -4.75 -4.93
CA PRO A 43 46.52 -3.86 -4.07
C PRO A 43 47.43 -2.86 -4.80
N GLY A 44 48.03 -3.26 -5.91
CA GLY A 44 49.03 -2.42 -6.59
C GLY A 44 50.26 -2.10 -5.74
N VAL A 45 51.05 -1.10 -6.17
CA VAL A 45 52.15 -0.53 -5.43
C VAL A 45 51.67 0.60 -4.55
N LYS A 46 51.88 0.52 -3.24
CA LYS A 46 51.40 1.53 -2.26
C LYS A 46 51.89 2.91 -2.55
N GLY A 47 50.95 3.84 -2.82
CA GLY A 47 51.23 5.26 -3.09
C GLY A 47 51.75 5.52 -4.52
N VAL A 48 51.50 4.59 -5.45
CA VAL A 48 51.59 4.81 -6.90
C VAL A 48 50.17 4.94 -7.41
N GLY A 49 49.76 6.11 -7.81
CA GLY A 49 48.45 6.40 -8.39
C GLY A 49 48.50 6.38 -9.92
N GLU A 50 47.32 6.50 -10.55
CA GLU A 50 47.12 6.40 -12.01
C GLU A 50 48.13 7.25 -12.80
N LYS A 51 48.27 8.53 -12.45
CA LYS A 51 49.18 9.44 -13.16
C LYS A 51 50.65 8.97 -13.14
N THR A 52 51.10 8.46 -12.01
CA THR A 52 52.47 7.97 -11.85
C THR A 52 52.67 6.66 -12.62
N ALA A 53 51.71 5.74 -12.51
CA ALA A 53 51.72 4.46 -13.25
C ALA A 53 51.67 4.68 -14.77
N LEU A 54 50.86 5.58 -15.27
CA LEU A 54 50.81 5.96 -16.69
C LEU A 54 52.15 6.54 -17.19
N ASN A 55 52.83 7.38 -16.41
CA ASN A 55 54.11 7.95 -16.76
C ASN A 55 55.18 6.82 -16.88
N LEU A 56 55.18 5.91 -15.92
CA LEU A 56 56.11 4.74 -15.96
C LEU A 56 55.87 3.89 -17.19
N LEU A 57 54.61 3.58 -17.52
CA LEU A 57 54.26 2.77 -18.69
C LEU A 57 54.48 3.49 -20.03
N LYS A 58 54.39 4.81 -20.07
CA LYS A 58 54.79 5.57 -21.27
C LYS A 58 56.25 5.50 -21.54
N GLU A 59 57.08 5.48 -20.50
CA GLU A 59 58.53 5.42 -20.58
C GLU A 59 59.06 4.00 -20.77
N TYR A 60 58.62 3.06 -19.91
CA TYR A 60 59.15 1.69 -19.83
C TYR A 60 58.28 0.62 -20.47
N LYS A 61 57.10 0.97 -20.98
CA LYS A 61 56.13 0.19 -21.78
C LYS A 61 55.37 -0.93 -21.03
N THR A 62 56.01 -1.67 -20.16
CA THR A 62 55.43 -2.81 -19.43
C THR A 62 55.82 -2.79 -17.96
N LEU A 63 55.14 -3.60 -17.13
CA LEU A 63 55.52 -3.81 -15.73
C LEU A 63 56.96 -4.33 -15.65
N ASP A 64 57.31 -5.31 -16.46
CA ASP A 64 58.69 -5.85 -16.52
C ASP A 64 59.65 -4.76 -16.91
N GLY A 65 59.35 -3.97 -17.94
CA GLY A 65 60.21 -2.85 -18.35
C GLY A 65 60.46 -1.80 -17.25
N VAL A 66 59.48 -1.56 -16.38
CA VAL A 66 59.65 -0.70 -15.20
C VAL A 66 60.69 -1.32 -14.23
N TYR A 67 60.57 -2.63 -13.95
CA TYR A 67 61.50 -3.31 -13.01
C TYR A 67 62.87 -3.58 -13.59
N GLU A 68 62.98 -3.83 -14.89
CA GLU A 68 64.28 -3.96 -15.59
C GLU A 68 65.07 -2.64 -15.57
N ASN A 69 64.36 -1.50 -15.55
CA ASN A 69 64.97 -0.19 -15.52
C ASN A 69 64.85 0.50 -14.15
N ILE A 70 64.64 -0.25 -13.08
CA ILE A 70 64.42 0.28 -11.72
C ILE A 70 65.55 1.21 -11.25
N ASP A 71 66.79 0.98 -11.70
CA ASP A 71 67.95 1.79 -11.34
C ASP A 71 67.93 3.19 -11.98
N ASN A 72 67.17 3.39 -13.04
CA ASN A 72 66.99 4.69 -13.67
C ASN A 72 65.94 5.54 -12.95
N ILE A 73 65.09 4.92 -12.10
CA ILE A 73 64.07 5.56 -11.29
C ILE A 73 64.68 6.05 -9.99
N LYS A 74 64.46 7.32 -9.64
CA LYS A 74 65.13 7.96 -8.47
C LYS A 74 64.17 8.22 -7.33
N GLY A 75 64.73 8.29 -6.11
CA GLY A 75 64.05 8.80 -4.92
C GLY A 75 62.98 7.85 -4.39
N LYS A 76 62.01 8.37 -3.67
CA LYS A 76 60.95 7.62 -2.97
C LYS A 76 60.10 6.74 -3.89
N LEU A 77 60.07 7.00 -5.20
CA LEU A 77 59.33 6.15 -6.15
C LEU A 77 60.06 4.82 -6.36
N LYS A 78 61.39 4.82 -6.47
CA LYS A 78 62.19 3.62 -6.55
C LYS A 78 61.96 2.73 -5.31
N GLU A 79 62.11 3.32 -4.11
CA GLU A 79 61.89 2.57 -2.85
C GLU A 79 60.51 1.91 -2.78
N LYS A 80 59.45 2.60 -3.21
CA LYS A 80 58.09 2.04 -3.23
C LYS A 80 57.96 0.87 -4.20
N LEU A 81 58.48 1.00 -5.42
CA LEU A 81 58.45 -0.03 -6.42
C LEU A 81 59.21 -1.27 -5.96
N GLU A 82 60.40 -1.10 -5.38
CA GLU A 82 61.21 -2.21 -4.84
C GLU A 82 60.51 -2.88 -3.64
N THR A 83 59.95 -2.10 -2.72
CA THR A 83 59.24 -2.63 -1.53
C THR A 83 58.01 -3.47 -1.87
N ASP A 84 57.22 -3.01 -2.83
CA ASP A 84 55.94 -3.65 -3.20
C ASP A 84 56.05 -4.43 -4.53
N LYS A 85 57.24 -4.86 -4.97
CA LYS A 85 57.45 -5.61 -6.21
C LYS A 85 56.59 -6.83 -6.31
N ASP A 86 56.54 -7.64 -5.27
CA ASP A 86 55.74 -8.89 -5.25
C ASP A 86 54.24 -8.58 -5.33
N LYS A 87 53.81 -7.50 -4.71
CA LYS A 87 52.40 -7.06 -4.81
C LYS A 87 52.06 -6.57 -6.21
N ALA A 88 52.98 -5.92 -6.91
CA ALA A 88 52.76 -5.49 -8.29
C ALA A 88 52.57 -6.70 -9.22
N TYR A 89 53.42 -7.72 -9.10
CA TYR A 89 53.28 -8.95 -9.90
C TYR A 89 52.02 -9.74 -9.52
N MET A 90 51.73 -9.89 -8.24
CA MET A 90 50.45 -10.47 -7.79
C MET A 90 49.25 -9.69 -8.37
N SER A 91 49.30 -8.37 -8.38
CA SER A 91 48.27 -7.53 -8.97
C SER A 91 48.16 -7.68 -10.47
N TYR A 92 49.26 -7.93 -11.15
CA TYR A 92 49.30 -8.26 -12.59
C TYR A 92 48.57 -9.58 -12.87
N ASP A 93 48.84 -10.61 -12.08
CA ASP A 93 48.17 -11.90 -12.21
C ASP A 93 46.68 -11.80 -11.95
N LEU A 94 46.27 -11.08 -10.88
CA LEU A 94 44.87 -10.85 -10.53
C LEU A 94 44.12 -10.03 -11.59
N ALA A 95 44.78 -9.06 -12.22
CA ALA A 95 44.20 -8.24 -13.26
C ALA A 95 44.17 -8.92 -14.64
N THR A 96 44.89 -10.03 -14.80
CA THR A 96 44.96 -10.76 -16.07
C THR A 96 43.74 -11.65 -16.23
N ILE A 97 42.99 -11.45 -17.31
CA ILE A 97 41.83 -12.26 -17.63
C ILE A 97 42.27 -13.68 -18.03
N TYR A 98 41.80 -14.67 -17.27
CA TYR A 98 41.98 -16.08 -17.63
C TYR A 98 41.06 -16.42 -18.82
N LYS A 99 41.66 -16.86 -19.94
CA LYS A 99 40.95 -17.07 -21.21
C LYS A 99 40.50 -18.52 -21.43
N ASP A 100 41.09 -19.45 -20.74
CA ASP A 100 40.87 -20.89 -20.92
C ASP A 100 39.90 -21.44 -19.85
N VAL A 101 38.93 -20.65 -19.46
CA VAL A 101 37.89 -21.08 -18.52
C VAL A 101 37.06 -22.19 -19.15
N PRO A 102 36.86 -23.33 -18.46
CA PRO A 102 36.12 -24.48 -18.99
C PRO A 102 34.60 -24.19 -18.93
N ILE A 103 34.12 -23.34 -19.84
CA ILE A 103 32.71 -23.01 -20.01
C ILE A 103 32.20 -23.56 -21.34
N ASP A 104 30.90 -23.90 -21.37
CA ASP A 104 30.23 -24.23 -22.62
C ASP A 104 30.08 -22.94 -23.45
N THR A 105 30.79 -22.92 -24.58
CA THR A 105 30.80 -21.76 -25.52
C THR A 105 29.86 -21.95 -26.71
N ASP A 106 28.88 -22.83 -26.59
CA ASP A 106 27.86 -22.99 -27.64
C ASP A 106 27.01 -21.73 -27.74
N TYR A 107 27.35 -20.87 -28.68
CA TYR A 107 26.66 -19.59 -28.92
C TYR A 107 25.17 -19.75 -29.27
N GLU A 108 24.77 -20.89 -29.83
CA GLU A 108 23.35 -21.13 -30.12
C GLU A 108 22.54 -21.38 -28.86
N LYS A 109 23.13 -21.94 -27.82
CA LYS A 109 22.47 -22.12 -26.50
C LYS A 109 22.32 -20.82 -25.74
N ILE A 110 23.26 -19.89 -25.87
CA ILE A 110 23.23 -18.59 -25.14
C ILE A 110 22.61 -17.45 -25.97
N LYS A 111 22.18 -17.76 -27.19
CA LYS A 111 21.50 -16.78 -28.04
C LYS A 111 20.18 -16.34 -27.39
N TYR A 112 20.04 -15.05 -27.16
CA TYR A 112 18.79 -14.50 -26.63
C TYR A 112 17.65 -14.71 -27.63
N ARG A 113 16.67 -15.51 -27.28
CA ARG A 113 15.51 -15.89 -28.10
C ARG A 113 14.25 -15.09 -27.77
N GLY A 114 14.38 -14.06 -26.98
CA GLY A 114 13.25 -13.30 -26.43
C GLY A 114 12.91 -13.78 -25.02
N ILE A 115 11.90 -13.15 -24.45
CA ILE A 115 11.34 -13.57 -23.16
C ILE A 115 10.32 -14.67 -23.46
N ASP A 116 10.39 -15.79 -22.76
CA ASP A 116 9.29 -16.73 -22.67
C ASP A 116 8.15 -16.04 -21.91
N ALA A 117 7.22 -15.49 -22.67
CA ALA A 117 6.21 -14.59 -22.13
C ALA A 117 5.27 -15.28 -21.14
N LEU A 118 4.98 -16.59 -21.34
CA LEU A 118 4.13 -17.36 -20.43
C LEU A 118 4.80 -17.54 -19.08
N ASN A 119 5.96 -18.20 -19.07
CA ASN A 119 6.70 -18.47 -17.84
C ASN A 119 7.10 -17.18 -17.11
N TYR A 120 7.33 -16.10 -17.86
CA TYR A 120 7.69 -14.81 -17.26
C TYR A 120 6.47 -14.10 -16.62
N ILE A 121 5.29 -14.19 -17.24
CA ILE A 121 4.05 -13.68 -16.65
C ILE A 121 3.69 -14.49 -15.41
N GLU A 122 3.74 -15.83 -15.48
CA GLU A 122 3.51 -16.69 -14.32
C GLU A 122 4.43 -16.35 -13.15
N LEU A 123 5.73 -16.19 -13.40
CA LEU A 123 6.68 -15.76 -12.37
C LEU A 123 6.36 -14.38 -11.79
N LEU A 124 5.92 -13.43 -12.63
CA LEU A 124 5.54 -12.10 -12.16
C LEU A 124 4.21 -12.11 -11.39
N GLU A 125 3.28 -12.99 -11.75
CA GLU A 125 2.05 -13.23 -11.02
C GLU A 125 2.34 -13.85 -9.65
N ASP A 126 3.20 -14.88 -9.58
CA ASP A 126 3.66 -15.49 -8.32
C ASP A 126 4.36 -14.49 -7.40
N LEU A 127 5.10 -13.55 -7.97
CA LEU A 127 5.79 -12.48 -7.24
C LEU A 127 4.90 -11.25 -6.99
N GLU A 128 3.63 -11.26 -7.40
CA GLU A 128 2.67 -10.15 -7.31
C GLU A 128 3.14 -8.85 -8.01
N PHE A 129 3.95 -8.93 -9.05
CA PHE A 129 4.48 -7.78 -9.78
C PHE A 129 3.57 -7.33 -10.93
N TYR A 130 2.29 -7.17 -10.66
CA TYR A 130 1.25 -6.81 -11.65
C TYR A 130 1.54 -5.52 -12.41
N SER A 131 2.22 -4.56 -11.79
CA SER A 131 2.64 -3.31 -12.45
C SER A 131 3.70 -3.53 -13.54
N LEU A 132 4.50 -4.60 -13.44
CA LEU A 132 5.47 -4.99 -14.47
C LEU A 132 4.76 -5.72 -15.61
N ILE A 133 3.78 -6.58 -15.31
CA ILE A 133 2.97 -7.27 -16.31
C ILE A 133 2.28 -6.24 -17.23
N LYS A 134 1.67 -5.20 -16.66
CA LYS A 134 1.04 -4.11 -17.41
C LYS A 134 2.03 -3.35 -18.34
N LYS A 135 3.33 -3.30 -17.98
CA LYS A 135 4.36 -2.61 -18.77
C LYS A 135 4.95 -3.44 -19.91
N LEU A 136 4.72 -4.75 -19.90
CA LEU A 136 5.31 -5.66 -20.91
C LEU A 136 4.66 -5.53 -22.27
N ASP A 137 3.51 -4.83 -22.39
CA ASP A 137 2.72 -4.69 -23.65
C ASP A 137 2.50 -6.05 -24.36
N ILE A 138 2.51 -7.13 -23.59
CA ILE A 138 2.25 -8.47 -24.09
C ILE A 138 0.75 -8.65 -24.06
N LYS A 139 0.11 -8.60 -25.21
CA LYS A 139 -1.31 -8.92 -25.33
C LYS A 139 -1.49 -10.41 -25.02
N LYS A 140 -2.16 -10.73 -23.92
CA LYS A 140 -2.51 -12.11 -23.53
C LYS A 140 -3.22 -12.87 -24.67
N GLU A 141 -3.89 -12.17 -25.58
CA GLU A 141 -4.54 -12.72 -26.80
C GLU A 141 -3.56 -13.43 -27.76
N ASN A 142 -2.27 -13.11 -27.72
CA ASN A 142 -1.25 -13.74 -28.57
C ASN A 142 -0.55 -14.93 -27.89
N LEU A 143 -0.82 -15.17 -26.62
CA LEU A 143 -0.32 -16.34 -25.90
C LEU A 143 -1.31 -17.49 -26.19
N LYS A 144 -0.99 -18.37 -27.12
CA LYS A 144 -1.72 -19.62 -27.30
C LYS A 144 -1.61 -20.40 -25.99
N LYS A 145 -2.56 -20.20 -25.08
CA LYS A 145 -2.90 -21.27 -24.12
C LYS A 145 -3.34 -22.44 -24.97
N GLU A 146 -2.84 -23.63 -24.69
CA GLU A 146 -3.52 -24.84 -25.12
C GLU A 146 -4.99 -24.66 -24.74
N PRO A 147 -5.94 -24.99 -25.63
CA PRO A 147 -7.34 -24.81 -25.29
C PRO A 147 -7.57 -25.55 -23.98
N ASP A 148 -7.91 -24.78 -22.93
CA ASP A 148 -8.47 -25.32 -21.71
C ASP A 148 -9.44 -26.39 -22.16
N ILE A 149 -9.23 -27.63 -21.74
CA ILE A 149 -10.22 -28.69 -21.94
C ILE A 149 -11.46 -28.09 -21.33
N ARG A 150 -12.41 -27.61 -22.18
CA ARG A 150 -13.62 -26.95 -21.71
C ARG A 150 -14.33 -28.01 -20.89
N GLU A 151 -14.11 -27.97 -19.55
CA GLU A 151 -14.96 -28.75 -18.68
C GLU A 151 -16.38 -28.33 -19.01
N GLU A 152 -17.15 -29.23 -19.62
CA GLU A 152 -18.59 -29.05 -19.78
C GLU A 152 -19.16 -29.04 -18.36
N ILE A 153 -19.41 -27.84 -17.83
CA ILE A 153 -20.06 -27.69 -16.54
C ILE A 153 -21.54 -27.85 -16.81
N ASP A 154 -22.08 -28.98 -16.36
CA ASP A 154 -23.54 -29.22 -16.37
C ASP A 154 -24.21 -28.35 -15.29
N TYR A 155 -25.26 -27.64 -15.64
CA TYR A 155 -26.00 -26.77 -14.74
C TYR A 155 -27.48 -26.70 -15.08
N LYS A 156 -28.29 -26.35 -14.08
CA LYS A 156 -29.73 -26.14 -14.23
C LYS A 156 -30.06 -24.67 -14.05
N ILE A 157 -30.74 -24.08 -15.02
CA ILE A 157 -31.34 -22.75 -14.85
C ILE A 157 -32.68 -22.93 -14.17
N LEU A 158 -32.84 -22.36 -12.98
CA LEU A 158 -34.07 -22.45 -12.23
C LEU A 158 -35.06 -21.37 -12.66
N THR A 159 -36.26 -21.78 -12.96
CA THR A 159 -37.37 -20.88 -13.28
C THR A 159 -38.52 -21.00 -12.27
N SER A 160 -38.44 -21.98 -11.35
CA SER A 160 -39.42 -22.22 -10.31
C SER A 160 -38.76 -22.78 -9.04
N PRO A 161 -39.25 -22.42 -7.83
CA PRO A 161 -38.79 -23.01 -6.57
C PRO A 161 -38.94 -24.54 -6.48
N SER A 162 -39.90 -25.15 -7.20
CA SER A 162 -40.13 -26.59 -7.18
C SER A 162 -38.94 -27.41 -7.69
N ASP A 163 -38.09 -26.80 -8.52
CA ASP A 163 -36.95 -27.45 -9.14
C ASP A 163 -35.67 -27.29 -8.30
N PHE A 164 -35.74 -26.46 -7.27
CA PHE A 164 -34.63 -26.22 -6.34
C PHE A 164 -34.65 -27.24 -5.20
N LYS A 165 -33.73 -28.20 -5.24
CA LYS A 165 -33.63 -29.27 -4.26
C LYS A 165 -32.36 -29.19 -3.45
N ILE A 166 -32.47 -28.71 -2.24
CA ILE A 166 -31.39 -28.65 -1.25
C ILE A 166 -31.69 -29.69 -0.16
N THR A 167 -30.70 -30.54 0.12
CA THR A 167 -30.79 -31.63 1.13
C THR A 167 -29.64 -31.59 2.14
N LYS A 168 -28.73 -30.63 1.99
CA LYS A 168 -27.57 -30.39 2.86
C LYS A 168 -27.07 -28.97 2.62
N ASP A 169 -26.05 -28.56 3.38
CA ASP A 169 -25.37 -27.27 3.20
C ASP A 169 -24.93 -27.08 1.73
N TYR A 170 -24.98 -25.85 1.25
CA TYR A 170 -24.68 -25.47 -0.13
C TYR A 170 -23.86 -24.20 -0.22
N ALA A 171 -23.08 -24.05 -1.27
CA ALA A 171 -22.40 -22.80 -1.58
C ALA A 171 -23.27 -21.91 -2.47
N ILE A 172 -23.24 -20.62 -2.18
CA ILE A 172 -23.88 -19.57 -2.97
C ILE A 172 -22.86 -18.48 -3.32
N TYR A 173 -22.82 -18.12 -4.59
CA TYR A 173 -22.10 -16.94 -5.07
C TYR A 173 -23.10 -16.01 -5.77
N LEU A 174 -23.08 -14.73 -5.37
CA LEU A 174 -23.94 -13.71 -5.96
C LEU A 174 -23.12 -12.87 -6.96
N GLU A 175 -23.58 -12.81 -8.21
CA GLU A 175 -22.95 -11.97 -9.22
C GLU A 175 -23.74 -10.68 -9.39
N LEU A 176 -23.01 -9.56 -9.45
CA LEU A 176 -23.54 -8.23 -9.56
C LEU A 176 -22.98 -7.53 -10.80
N TYR A 177 -23.75 -6.62 -11.38
CA TYR A 177 -23.31 -5.72 -12.43
C TYR A 177 -23.04 -4.33 -11.85
N GLY A 178 -21.79 -4.08 -11.45
CA GLY A 178 -21.33 -2.85 -10.81
C GLY A 178 -20.29 -3.11 -9.73
N TYR A 179 -19.46 -2.13 -9.46
CA TYR A 179 -18.38 -2.23 -8.47
C TYR A 179 -18.84 -1.92 -7.04
N ASN A 180 -19.82 -1.03 -6.89
CA ASN A 180 -20.42 -0.72 -5.59
C ASN A 180 -21.68 -1.55 -5.42
N TYR A 181 -21.67 -2.56 -4.55
CA TYR A 181 -22.82 -3.43 -4.34
C TYR A 181 -24.04 -2.75 -3.73
N HIS A 182 -23.86 -1.52 -3.19
CA HIS A 182 -25.00 -0.70 -2.75
C HIS A 182 -25.85 -0.21 -3.92
N ASP A 183 -25.23 -0.02 -5.09
CA ASP A 183 -25.88 0.53 -6.27
C ASP A 183 -25.90 -0.42 -7.46
N ALA A 184 -25.19 -1.55 -7.36
CA ALA A 184 -25.09 -2.54 -8.43
C ALA A 184 -26.42 -3.31 -8.65
N ASP A 185 -26.66 -3.70 -9.90
CA ASP A 185 -27.77 -4.56 -10.26
C ASP A 185 -27.41 -6.03 -9.98
N ILE A 186 -28.35 -6.81 -9.51
CA ILE A 186 -28.17 -8.24 -9.26
C ILE A 186 -28.38 -9.00 -10.58
N ILE A 187 -27.39 -9.79 -11.01
CA ILE A 187 -27.51 -10.69 -12.16
C ILE A 187 -28.23 -11.97 -11.75
N GLY A 188 -27.79 -12.59 -10.65
CA GLY A 188 -28.40 -13.80 -10.13
C GLY A 188 -27.49 -14.51 -9.13
N ALA A 189 -27.98 -15.63 -8.60
CA ALA A 189 -27.28 -16.49 -7.67
C ALA A 189 -26.81 -17.79 -8.35
N PHE A 190 -25.58 -18.18 -8.06
CA PHE A 190 -24.97 -19.42 -8.51
C PHE A 190 -24.80 -20.34 -7.31
N ILE A 191 -25.31 -21.56 -7.40
CA ILE A 191 -25.37 -22.48 -6.27
C ILE A 191 -24.76 -23.82 -6.65
N TYR A 192 -23.98 -24.36 -5.71
CA TYR A 192 -23.48 -25.72 -5.76
C TYR A 192 -23.79 -26.44 -4.44
N ASN A 193 -24.49 -27.56 -4.51
CA ASN A 193 -24.89 -28.35 -3.34
C ASN A 193 -24.03 -29.61 -3.10
N GLY A 194 -22.84 -29.64 -3.74
CA GLY A 194 -21.92 -30.79 -3.69
C GLY A 194 -22.25 -31.88 -4.71
N VAL A 195 -23.30 -31.72 -5.52
CA VAL A 195 -23.71 -32.66 -6.59
C VAL A 195 -24.19 -31.93 -7.83
N GLU A 196 -25.07 -30.95 -7.68
CA GLU A 196 -25.71 -30.22 -8.76
C GLU A 196 -25.36 -28.74 -8.70
N ASN A 197 -25.26 -28.15 -9.90
CA ASN A 197 -25.06 -26.73 -10.10
C ASN A 197 -26.36 -26.06 -10.52
N TYR A 198 -26.69 -24.93 -9.90
CA TYR A 198 -27.87 -24.15 -10.24
C TYR A 198 -27.48 -22.70 -10.54
N TYR A 199 -28.12 -22.14 -11.55
CA TYR A 199 -28.19 -20.71 -11.77
C TYR A 199 -29.63 -20.24 -11.51
N ILE A 200 -29.77 -19.26 -10.63
CA ILE A 200 -31.07 -18.65 -10.30
C ILE A 200 -31.02 -17.20 -10.78
N PRO A 201 -31.71 -16.87 -11.88
CA PRO A 201 -31.84 -15.48 -12.33
C PRO A 201 -32.46 -14.62 -11.24
N TYR A 202 -32.03 -13.36 -11.17
CA TYR A 202 -32.52 -12.43 -10.15
C TYR A 202 -34.05 -12.29 -10.10
N GLU A 203 -34.69 -12.21 -11.25
CA GLU A 203 -36.15 -12.10 -11.30
C GLU A 203 -36.84 -13.28 -10.60
N VAL A 204 -36.31 -14.51 -10.72
CA VAL A 204 -36.85 -15.69 -10.04
C VAL A 204 -36.70 -15.58 -8.52
N LEU A 205 -35.55 -15.04 -8.04
CA LEU A 205 -35.35 -14.79 -6.61
C LEU A 205 -36.30 -13.72 -6.09
N LYS A 206 -36.52 -12.67 -6.85
CA LYS A 206 -37.39 -11.55 -6.50
C LYS A 206 -38.85 -11.97 -6.42
N GLU A 207 -39.30 -12.77 -7.37
CA GLU A 207 -40.66 -13.35 -7.36
C GLU A 207 -40.84 -14.39 -6.24
N ASN A 208 -39.76 -15.04 -5.79
CA ASN A 208 -39.79 -16.11 -4.80
C ASN A 208 -38.84 -15.83 -3.63
N PRO A 209 -39.06 -14.79 -2.81
CA PRO A 209 -38.08 -14.29 -1.84
C PRO A 209 -37.74 -15.26 -0.70
N ASN A 210 -38.50 -16.34 -0.53
CA ASN A 210 -38.23 -17.38 0.46
C ASN A 210 -37.54 -18.63 -0.14
N MET A 211 -37.16 -18.61 -1.41
CA MET A 211 -36.64 -19.77 -2.13
C MET A 211 -35.34 -20.31 -1.52
N LEU A 212 -34.49 -19.40 -0.99
CA LEU A 212 -33.21 -19.72 -0.35
C LEU A 212 -33.31 -19.90 1.18
N ASN A 213 -34.53 -20.02 1.73
CA ASN A 213 -34.77 -20.36 3.12
C ASN A 213 -35.08 -21.86 3.22
N THR A 214 -34.05 -22.68 3.04
CA THR A 214 -34.16 -24.13 2.88
C THR A 214 -34.10 -24.89 4.21
N GLY A 215 -33.62 -24.26 5.27
CA GLY A 215 -33.37 -24.84 6.60
C GLY A 215 -32.00 -25.51 6.75
N PHE A 216 -31.14 -25.41 5.76
CA PHE A 216 -29.74 -25.83 5.82
C PHE A 216 -28.84 -24.60 6.06
N ASN A 217 -27.51 -24.74 5.93
CA ASN A 217 -26.60 -23.59 5.98
C ASN A 217 -26.09 -23.26 4.58
N CYS A 218 -25.79 -21.98 4.34
CA CYS A 218 -25.07 -21.58 3.15
C CYS A 218 -23.58 -21.30 3.43
N LEU A 219 -22.78 -21.46 2.40
CA LEU A 219 -21.36 -21.13 2.32
C LEU A 219 -21.20 -20.05 1.26
N THR A 220 -20.39 -19.04 1.48
CA THR A 220 -20.33 -17.93 0.53
C THR A 220 -18.96 -17.27 0.45
N TYR A 221 -18.87 -16.24 -0.37
CA TYR A 221 -17.83 -15.24 -0.44
C TYR A 221 -18.47 -13.86 -0.24
N ASP A 222 -18.15 -13.17 0.87
CA ASP A 222 -18.75 -11.89 1.28
C ASP A 222 -20.27 -11.98 1.58
N ILE A 223 -20.59 -12.57 2.74
CA ILE A 223 -21.99 -12.66 3.22
C ILE A 223 -22.64 -11.29 3.38
N LYS A 224 -21.89 -10.29 3.78
CA LYS A 224 -22.36 -8.92 4.01
C LYS A 224 -22.94 -8.31 2.73
N LYS A 225 -22.24 -8.49 1.60
CA LYS A 225 -22.71 -8.08 0.27
C LYS A 225 -24.05 -8.73 -0.07
N ILE A 226 -24.19 -10.04 0.15
CA ILE A 226 -25.42 -10.76 -0.15
C ILE A 226 -26.58 -10.26 0.72
N LEU A 227 -26.36 -10.12 2.03
CA LEU A 227 -27.41 -9.66 2.95
C LEU A 227 -27.89 -8.25 2.60
N TYR A 228 -26.97 -7.34 2.28
CA TYR A 228 -27.32 -5.97 1.89
C TYR A 228 -28.15 -5.95 0.59
N THR A 229 -27.69 -6.65 -0.44
CA THR A 229 -28.36 -6.66 -1.75
C THR A 229 -29.74 -7.35 -1.68
N PHE A 230 -29.85 -8.45 -0.97
CA PHE A 230 -31.10 -9.19 -0.81
C PHE A 230 -32.15 -8.45 0.04
N ASN A 231 -31.68 -7.59 0.97
CA ASN A 231 -32.59 -6.80 1.80
C ASN A 231 -33.49 -5.88 0.95
N LYS A 232 -33.03 -5.39 -0.20
CA LYS A 232 -33.79 -4.49 -1.08
C LYS A 232 -35.13 -5.11 -1.52
N ASP A 233 -35.16 -6.41 -1.77
CA ASP A 233 -36.34 -7.15 -2.24
C ASP A 233 -36.82 -8.18 -1.20
N ASN A 234 -36.41 -8.06 0.06
CA ASN A 234 -36.76 -8.94 1.17
C ASN A 234 -36.47 -10.43 0.90
N ILE A 235 -35.47 -10.75 0.07
CA ILE A 235 -35.04 -12.11 -0.21
C ILE A 235 -34.42 -12.70 1.05
N LYS A 236 -34.94 -13.88 1.48
CA LYS A 236 -34.46 -14.59 2.67
C LYS A 236 -33.39 -15.59 2.28
N LEU A 237 -32.31 -15.60 3.03
CA LEU A 237 -31.19 -16.52 2.87
C LEU A 237 -31.07 -17.39 4.12
N ASP A 238 -30.67 -18.63 3.94
CA ASP A 238 -30.26 -19.52 5.03
C ASP A 238 -29.08 -18.92 5.82
N LYS A 239 -28.89 -19.38 7.04
CA LYS A 239 -27.77 -18.94 7.85
C LYS A 239 -26.43 -19.33 7.19
N CYS A 240 -25.56 -18.38 7.00
CA CYS A 240 -24.20 -18.65 6.54
C CYS A 240 -23.35 -19.15 7.70
N ASN A 241 -22.69 -20.27 7.53
CA ASN A 241 -21.76 -20.84 8.50
C ASN A 241 -20.29 -20.85 8.00
N TYR A 242 -20.06 -20.36 6.78
CA TYR A 242 -18.72 -20.24 6.21
C TYR A 242 -18.67 -19.13 5.17
N ASP A 243 -17.72 -18.23 5.35
CA ASP A 243 -17.40 -17.16 4.39
C ASP A 243 -15.92 -17.25 4.00
N LEU A 244 -15.66 -17.55 2.73
CA LEU A 244 -14.32 -17.76 2.19
C LEU A 244 -13.50 -16.45 2.19
N MET A 245 -14.14 -15.28 2.05
CA MET A 245 -13.45 -14.00 2.11
C MET A 245 -12.87 -13.76 3.50
N ILE A 246 -13.66 -14.04 4.56
CA ILE A 246 -13.22 -13.92 5.95
C ILE A 246 -12.15 -14.97 6.27
N ALA A 247 -12.37 -16.23 5.88
CA ALA A 247 -11.38 -17.29 6.08
C ALA A 247 -10.03 -16.97 5.41
N GLY A 248 -10.08 -16.50 4.16
CA GLY A 248 -8.90 -16.08 3.41
C GLY A 248 -8.17 -14.89 4.06
N TYR A 249 -8.91 -13.93 4.59
CA TYR A 249 -8.35 -12.78 5.30
C TYR A 249 -7.57 -13.21 6.55
N LEU A 250 -8.15 -14.05 7.40
CA LEU A 250 -7.48 -14.55 8.61
C LEU A 250 -6.21 -15.36 8.28
N LEU A 251 -6.23 -16.11 7.18
CA LEU A 251 -5.07 -16.86 6.68
C LEU A 251 -4.06 -16.00 5.90
N ASN A 252 -4.18 -14.67 5.97
CA ASN A 252 -3.29 -13.71 5.30
C ASN A 252 -3.18 -13.90 3.76
N LEU A 253 -4.22 -14.41 3.14
CA LEU A 253 -4.27 -14.53 1.69
C LEU A 253 -4.53 -13.15 1.03
N ASN A 254 -4.23 -13.05 -0.26
CA ASN A 254 -4.54 -11.84 -1.04
C ASN A 254 -6.05 -11.75 -1.34
N VAL A 255 -6.80 -11.34 -0.33
CA VAL A 255 -8.26 -11.20 -0.42
C VAL A 255 -8.62 -9.84 -1.02
N LYS A 256 -9.55 -9.85 -1.97
CA LYS A 256 -10.13 -8.68 -2.62
C LYS A 256 -11.65 -8.88 -2.73
N ASP A 257 -12.35 -7.86 -3.21
CA ASP A 257 -13.81 -7.97 -3.49
C ASP A 257 -14.13 -9.01 -4.56
N ASP A 258 -13.15 -9.33 -5.42
CA ASP A 258 -13.25 -10.37 -6.44
C ASP A 258 -12.59 -11.67 -5.95
N ILE A 259 -13.38 -12.75 -5.85
CA ILE A 259 -12.95 -14.09 -5.47
C ILE A 259 -11.87 -14.67 -6.41
N ALA A 260 -11.78 -14.15 -7.65
CA ALA A 260 -10.80 -14.60 -8.64
C ALA A 260 -9.34 -14.48 -8.14
N TYR A 261 -9.06 -13.54 -7.22
CA TYR A 261 -7.74 -13.42 -6.61
C TYR A 261 -7.34 -14.67 -5.82
N ILE A 262 -8.24 -15.19 -4.98
CA ILE A 262 -7.97 -16.43 -4.22
C ILE A 262 -7.93 -17.63 -5.16
N MET A 263 -8.88 -17.73 -6.08
CA MET A 263 -9.00 -18.87 -6.98
C MET A 263 -7.78 -19.04 -7.88
N ASN A 264 -7.33 -17.96 -8.52
CA ASN A 264 -6.19 -17.99 -9.42
C ASN A 264 -4.88 -18.26 -8.69
N ASN A 265 -4.69 -17.74 -7.46
CA ASN A 265 -3.54 -18.05 -6.62
C ASN A 265 -3.48 -19.53 -6.21
N ASN A 266 -4.61 -20.24 -6.21
CA ASN A 266 -4.70 -21.68 -5.95
C ASN A 266 -4.78 -22.52 -7.25
N GLY A 267 -4.40 -21.96 -8.39
CA GLY A 267 -4.33 -22.67 -9.66
C GLY A 267 -5.67 -22.89 -10.38
N CYS A 268 -6.77 -22.27 -9.90
CA CYS A 268 -8.04 -22.28 -10.58
C CYS A 268 -8.09 -21.14 -11.61
N ASN A 269 -8.25 -21.48 -12.88
CA ASN A 269 -8.29 -20.48 -13.95
C ASN A 269 -9.70 -19.90 -14.08
N VAL A 270 -9.93 -18.71 -13.47
CA VAL A 270 -11.17 -17.95 -13.56
C VAL A 270 -10.87 -16.51 -13.97
N GLU A 271 -11.73 -15.91 -14.80
CA GLU A 271 -11.54 -14.52 -15.19
C GLU A 271 -11.76 -13.57 -14.00
N PHE A 272 -10.93 -12.52 -13.95
CA PHE A 272 -11.15 -11.41 -13.02
C PHE A 272 -12.38 -10.61 -13.44
N TYR A 273 -13.09 -10.06 -12.46
CA TYR A 273 -14.29 -9.25 -12.70
C TYR A 273 -14.04 -8.11 -13.72
N GLU A 274 -12.89 -7.39 -13.59
CA GLU A 274 -12.53 -6.32 -14.54
C GLU A 274 -12.33 -6.83 -15.97
N ASN A 275 -11.83 -8.04 -16.15
CA ASN A 275 -11.65 -8.64 -17.48
C ASN A 275 -12.98 -9.13 -18.07
N GLU A 276 -13.90 -9.60 -17.22
CA GLU A 276 -15.20 -10.12 -17.60
C GLU A 276 -16.21 -9.00 -17.91
N PHE A 277 -16.33 -8.03 -17.01
CA PHE A 277 -17.34 -6.96 -17.08
C PHE A 277 -16.78 -5.60 -17.50
N GLY A 278 -15.45 -5.43 -17.57
CA GLY A 278 -14.80 -4.15 -17.88
C GLY A 278 -14.49 -3.32 -16.62
N SER A 279 -13.84 -2.18 -16.82
CA SER A 279 -13.52 -1.26 -15.72
C SER A 279 -14.75 -0.51 -15.22
N GLU A 280 -14.70 0.03 -13.99
CA GLU A 280 -15.79 0.80 -13.39
C GLU A 280 -16.34 1.93 -14.29
N SER A 281 -15.45 2.61 -15.02
CA SER A 281 -15.84 3.68 -15.95
C SER A 281 -16.37 3.17 -17.29
N LYS A 282 -16.24 1.88 -17.59
CA LYS A 282 -16.61 1.28 -18.88
C LYS A 282 -17.05 -0.18 -18.68
N LEU A 283 -18.20 -0.33 -18.04
CA LEU A 283 -18.83 -1.65 -17.87
C LEU A 283 -19.48 -2.14 -19.16
N SER A 284 -19.41 -3.44 -19.39
CA SER A 284 -20.10 -4.14 -20.49
C SER A 284 -20.57 -5.51 -20.02
N MET A 285 -21.81 -5.87 -20.33
CA MET A 285 -22.37 -7.16 -19.99
C MET A 285 -21.80 -8.25 -20.90
N PRO A 286 -21.18 -9.31 -20.34
CA PRO A 286 -20.74 -10.47 -21.10
C PRO A 286 -21.91 -11.33 -21.61
N ASN A 287 -21.59 -12.38 -22.36
CA ASN A 287 -22.58 -13.40 -22.74
C ASN A 287 -23.03 -14.21 -21.51
N ASP A 288 -24.31 -14.50 -21.42
CA ASP A 288 -24.90 -15.24 -20.29
C ASP A 288 -24.21 -16.58 -20.01
N ASP A 289 -23.81 -17.33 -21.04
CA ASP A 289 -23.11 -18.62 -20.88
C ASP A 289 -21.75 -18.44 -20.16
N VAL A 290 -21.05 -17.34 -20.40
CA VAL A 290 -19.78 -17.00 -19.73
C VAL A 290 -20.04 -16.67 -18.26
N ILE A 291 -21.01 -15.80 -17.99
CA ILE A 291 -21.40 -15.41 -16.62
C ILE A 291 -21.79 -16.64 -15.81
N ILE A 292 -22.64 -17.50 -16.40
CA ILE A 292 -23.16 -18.69 -15.71
C ILE A 292 -22.03 -19.66 -15.37
N LYS A 293 -21.16 -19.97 -16.33
CA LYS A 293 -20.04 -20.88 -16.11
C LYS A 293 -19.05 -20.37 -15.07
N ASN A 294 -18.72 -19.08 -15.13
CA ASN A 294 -17.82 -18.47 -14.15
C ASN A 294 -18.44 -18.41 -12.76
N GLY A 295 -19.71 -18.01 -12.65
CA GLY A 295 -20.42 -17.97 -11.37
C GLY A 295 -20.52 -19.35 -10.70
N ILE A 296 -20.78 -20.40 -11.48
CA ILE A 296 -20.81 -21.78 -10.98
C ILE A 296 -19.42 -22.24 -10.54
N LYS A 297 -18.36 -21.95 -11.29
CA LYS A 297 -16.98 -22.25 -10.86
C LYS A 297 -16.67 -21.61 -9.51
N LYS A 298 -17.09 -20.36 -9.31
CA LYS A 298 -16.92 -19.62 -8.05
C LYS A 298 -17.68 -20.30 -6.89
N ALA A 299 -18.95 -20.63 -7.09
CA ALA A 299 -19.76 -21.35 -6.08
C ALA A 299 -19.18 -22.74 -5.75
N LYS A 300 -18.78 -23.49 -6.77
CA LYS A 300 -18.16 -24.81 -6.60
C LYS A 300 -16.85 -24.71 -5.82
N TYR A 301 -16.00 -23.74 -6.12
CA TYR A 301 -14.75 -23.50 -5.40
C TYR A 301 -14.99 -23.23 -3.92
N ILE A 302 -15.95 -22.37 -3.57
CA ILE A 302 -16.32 -22.09 -2.17
C ILE A 302 -16.67 -23.37 -1.43
N TYR A 303 -17.43 -24.26 -2.07
CA TYR A 303 -17.88 -25.53 -1.46
C TYR A 303 -16.72 -26.51 -1.30
N ASP A 304 -15.97 -26.74 -2.37
CA ASP A 304 -14.95 -27.80 -2.43
C ASP A 304 -13.74 -27.48 -1.54
N THR A 305 -13.43 -26.20 -1.31
CA THR A 305 -12.27 -25.78 -0.53
C THR A 305 -12.55 -25.51 0.95
N LYS A 306 -13.82 -25.53 1.38
CA LYS A 306 -14.23 -25.23 2.76
C LYS A 306 -13.42 -26.01 3.80
N GLU A 307 -13.36 -27.34 3.67
CA GLU A 307 -12.68 -28.19 4.65
C GLU A 307 -11.18 -27.91 4.74
N GLU A 308 -10.54 -27.61 3.62
CA GLU A 308 -9.13 -27.24 3.58
C GLU A 308 -8.86 -25.97 4.39
N TYR A 309 -9.67 -24.91 4.16
CA TYR A 309 -9.50 -23.63 4.85
C TYR A 309 -9.87 -23.72 6.34
N ILE A 310 -10.89 -24.48 6.70
CA ILE A 310 -11.23 -24.75 8.11
C ILE A 310 -10.08 -25.48 8.82
N ASN A 311 -9.45 -26.46 8.17
CA ASN A 311 -8.29 -27.15 8.72
C ASN A 311 -7.11 -26.19 8.90
N LYS A 312 -6.85 -25.28 7.96
CA LYS A 312 -5.82 -24.24 8.10
C LYS A 312 -6.13 -23.30 9.25
N LEU A 313 -7.35 -22.78 9.38
CA LEU A 313 -7.76 -21.94 10.50
C LEU A 313 -7.60 -22.66 11.86
N THR A 314 -7.85 -23.96 11.88
CA THR A 314 -7.66 -24.79 13.07
C THR A 314 -6.16 -24.90 13.43
N SER A 315 -5.31 -25.13 12.44
CA SER A 315 -3.85 -25.25 12.64
C SER A 315 -3.18 -23.94 13.08
N GLU A 316 -3.73 -22.80 12.64
CA GLU A 316 -3.25 -21.45 13.01
C GLU A 316 -3.90 -20.93 14.29
N GLU A 317 -4.79 -21.71 14.93
CA GLU A 317 -5.56 -21.35 16.15
C GLU A 317 -6.58 -20.21 15.93
N ASP A 318 -6.94 -19.90 14.69
CA ASP A 318 -7.84 -18.80 14.31
C ASP A 318 -9.31 -19.24 14.15
N LEU A 319 -9.64 -20.53 14.32
CA LEU A 319 -11.00 -21.03 14.13
C LEU A 319 -12.01 -20.38 15.10
N TYR A 320 -11.60 -20.12 16.35
CA TYR A 320 -12.44 -19.41 17.33
C TYR A 320 -12.71 -17.96 16.85
N LEU A 321 -11.66 -17.27 16.41
CA LEU A 321 -11.78 -15.91 15.88
C LEU A 321 -12.73 -15.87 14.68
N PHE A 322 -12.61 -16.83 13.77
CA PHE A 322 -13.51 -16.96 12.61
C PHE A 322 -14.96 -17.16 13.02
N ASN A 323 -15.27 -18.17 13.87
CA ASN A 323 -16.64 -18.59 14.16
C ASN A 323 -17.35 -17.64 15.15
N GLU A 324 -16.64 -17.14 16.18
CA GLU A 324 -17.25 -16.44 17.31
C GLU A 324 -17.15 -14.92 17.21
N ILE A 325 -16.27 -14.42 16.33
CA ILE A 325 -16.05 -12.97 16.19
C ILE A 325 -16.30 -12.51 14.75
N GLU A 326 -15.49 -12.95 13.78
CA GLU A 326 -15.47 -12.35 12.45
C GLU A 326 -16.74 -12.68 11.64
N LEU A 327 -17.18 -13.93 11.63
CA LEU A 327 -18.40 -14.30 10.91
C LEU A 327 -19.66 -13.67 11.52
N PRO A 328 -19.87 -13.66 12.86
CA PRO A 328 -20.96 -12.90 13.47
C PRO A 328 -20.88 -11.39 13.22
N LEU A 329 -19.66 -10.81 13.23
CA LEU A 329 -19.46 -9.40 12.95
C LEU A 329 -19.95 -9.02 11.54
N ALA A 330 -19.76 -9.88 10.53
CA ALA A 330 -20.23 -9.60 9.18
C ALA A 330 -21.76 -9.36 9.13
N TYR A 331 -22.53 -10.08 9.93
CA TYR A 331 -23.98 -9.87 10.06
C TYR A 331 -24.31 -8.52 10.71
N VAL A 332 -23.56 -8.15 11.77
CA VAL A 332 -23.73 -6.84 12.42
C VAL A 332 -23.40 -5.72 11.45
N LEU A 333 -22.31 -5.85 10.70
CA LEU A 333 -21.92 -4.86 9.71
C LEU A 333 -22.94 -4.75 8.57
N ALA A 334 -23.50 -5.88 8.11
CA ALA A 334 -24.57 -5.86 7.12
C ALA A 334 -25.80 -5.08 7.63
N ASP A 335 -26.22 -5.31 8.88
CA ASP A 335 -27.34 -4.59 9.50
C ASP A 335 -27.04 -3.09 9.65
N MET A 336 -25.82 -2.73 10.01
CA MET A 336 -25.37 -1.34 10.08
C MET A 336 -25.40 -0.65 8.70
N GLU A 337 -24.95 -1.33 7.65
CA GLU A 337 -25.01 -0.82 6.28
C GLU A 337 -26.43 -0.67 5.77
N ILE A 338 -27.29 -1.65 6.04
CA ILE A 338 -28.72 -1.61 5.69
C ILE A 338 -29.42 -0.48 6.43
N THR A 339 -29.13 -0.30 7.72
CA THR A 339 -29.74 0.76 8.53
C THR A 339 -29.27 2.15 8.10
N GLY A 340 -27.98 2.30 7.78
CA GLY A 340 -27.41 3.60 7.43
C GLY A 340 -27.49 4.63 8.56
N VAL A 341 -27.02 5.86 8.29
CA VAL A 341 -27.03 6.98 9.24
C VAL A 341 -27.84 8.14 8.66
N LYS A 342 -28.80 8.64 9.43
CA LYS A 342 -29.66 9.76 9.03
C LYS A 342 -28.89 11.07 8.97
N VAL A 343 -29.14 11.86 7.92
CA VAL A 343 -28.42 13.10 7.68
C VAL A 343 -29.40 14.23 7.37
N ASP A 344 -29.13 15.38 7.96
CA ASP A 344 -29.88 16.62 7.69
C ASP A 344 -29.38 17.22 6.35
N ARG A 345 -30.15 16.96 5.29
CA ARG A 345 -29.85 17.43 3.92
C ARG A 345 -29.85 18.97 3.85
N GLU A 346 -30.81 19.63 4.52
CA GLU A 346 -30.90 21.09 4.48
C GLU A 346 -29.72 21.74 5.19
N TYR A 347 -29.33 21.21 6.34
CA TYR A 347 -28.13 21.65 7.04
C TYR A 347 -26.86 21.55 6.17
N LEU A 348 -26.66 20.43 5.44
CA LEU A 348 -25.54 20.27 4.51
C LEU A 348 -25.61 21.27 3.36
N HIS A 349 -26.80 21.58 2.82
CA HIS A 349 -26.97 22.60 1.79
C HIS A 349 -26.60 24.01 2.30
N GLN A 350 -26.99 24.36 3.51
CA GLN A 350 -26.62 25.64 4.11
C GLN A 350 -25.11 25.72 4.35
N MET A 351 -24.51 24.62 4.86
CA MET A 351 -23.09 24.51 5.07
C MET A 351 -22.33 24.64 3.74
N SER A 352 -22.80 24.02 2.65
CA SER A 352 -22.15 24.11 1.35
C SER A 352 -22.11 25.55 0.83
N LYS A 353 -23.20 26.31 0.95
CA LYS A 353 -23.22 27.72 0.55
C LYS A 353 -22.23 28.56 1.35
N THR A 354 -22.20 28.39 2.68
CA THR A 354 -21.25 29.11 3.54
C THR A 354 -19.78 28.81 3.21
N LEU A 355 -19.48 27.55 2.96
CA LEU A 355 -18.11 27.15 2.57
C LEU A 355 -17.75 27.66 1.18
N GLU A 356 -18.67 27.67 0.23
CA GLU A 356 -18.48 28.21 -1.12
C GLU A 356 -18.20 29.72 -1.09
N GLU A 357 -18.95 30.49 -0.33
CA GLU A 357 -18.70 31.92 -0.14
C GLU A 357 -17.32 32.17 0.47
N ARG A 358 -16.96 31.43 1.52
CA ARG A 358 -15.62 31.52 2.15
C ARG A 358 -14.51 31.18 1.17
N MET A 359 -14.68 30.13 0.37
CA MET A 359 -13.73 29.71 -0.65
C MET A 359 -13.54 30.77 -1.73
N ASN A 360 -14.63 31.39 -2.21
CA ASN A 360 -14.58 32.48 -3.19
C ASN A 360 -13.84 33.70 -2.64
N ASN A 361 -14.07 34.07 -1.40
CA ASN A 361 -13.37 35.17 -0.74
C ASN A 361 -11.86 34.86 -0.63
N LEU A 362 -11.49 33.68 -0.19
CA LEU A 362 -10.09 33.25 -0.11
C LEU A 362 -9.43 33.19 -1.49
N THR A 363 -10.14 32.79 -2.52
CA THR A 363 -9.65 32.81 -3.92
C THR A 363 -9.28 34.23 -4.34
N ASN A 364 -10.15 35.20 -4.10
CA ASN A 364 -9.89 36.59 -4.42
C ASN A 364 -8.68 37.16 -3.63
N GLU A 365 -8.60 36.89 -2.32
CA GLU A 365 -7.46 37.30 -1.50
C GLU A 365 -6.13 36.68 -1.98
N ILE A 366 -6.17 35.41 -2.40
CA ILE A 366 -4.98 34.72 -2.96
C ILE A 366 -4.56 35.35 -4.28
N TYR A 367 -5.50 35.67 -5.17
CA TYR A 367 -5.22 36.31 -6.45
C TYR A 367 -4.66 37.73 -6.26
N GLU A 368 -5.21 38.51 -5.34
CA GLU A 368 -4.65 39.83 -4.98
C GLU A 368 -3.21 39.72 -4.50
N LEU A 369 -2.92 38.76 -3.60
CA LEU A 369 -1.57 38.53 -3.07
C LEU A 369 -0.59 37.98 -4.12
N ALA A 370 -1.08 37.20 -5.10
CA ALA A 370 -0.29 36.66 -6.20
C ALA A 370 -0.09 37.68 -7.33
N GLY A 371 -1.01 38.66 -7.46
CA GLY A 371 -1.03 39.64 -8.54
C GLY A 371 -1.52 39.07 -9.88
N GLU A 372 -2.11 37.89 -9.89
CA GLU A 372 -2.76 37.27 -11.05
C GLU A 372 -3.67 36.10 -10.65
N GLU A 373 -4.58 35.74 -11.55
CA GLU A 373 -5.43 34.56 -11.42
C GLU A 373 -4.69 33.31 -11.88
N PHE A 374 -4.85 32.22 -11.15
CA PHE A 374 -4.27 30.90 -11.47
C PHE A 374 -5.06 29.78 -10.82
N ASN A 375 -4.84 28.52 -11.23
CA ASN A 375 -5.49 27.39 -10.59
C ASN A 375 -4.79 27.04 -9.26
N ILE A 376 -5.38 27.48 -8.13
CA ILE A 376 -4.87 27.23 -6.77
C ILE A 376 -4.79 25.73 -6.45
N ALA A 377 -5.68 24.92 -7.05
CA ALA A 377 -5.68 23.47 -6.87
C ALA A 377 -4.58 22.75 -7.68
N SER A 378 -3.91 23.45 -8.61
CA SER A 378 -2.80 22.90 -9.39
C SER A 378 -1.47 23.05 -8.64
N PRO A 379 -0.84 21.98 -8.13
CA PRO A 379 0.44 22.07 -7.43
C PRO A 379 1.55 22.70 -8.28
N LYS A 380 1.50 22.49 -9.59
CA LYS A 380 2.48 23.04 -10.55
C LYS A 380 2.36 24.54 -10.66
N GLN A 381 1.15 25.07 -10.94
CA GLN A 381 0.92 26.52 -11.04
C GLN A 381 1.18 27.21 -9.69
N LEU A 382 0.70 26.62 -8.62
CA LEU A 382 0.93 27.15 -7.28
C LEU A 382 2.42 27.22 -6.95
N GLY A 383 3.21 26.17 -7.25
CA GLY A 383 4.66 26.18 -7.04
C GLY A 383 5.37 27.26 -7.85
N GLU A 384 4.95 27.50 -9.08
CA GLU A 384 5.47 28.56 -9.95
C GLU A 384 5.18 29.97 -9.38
N ILE A 385 3.94 30.21 -8.94
CA ILE A 385 3.56 31.47 -8.28
C ILE A 385 4.39 31.70 -7.02
N LEU A 386 4.44 30.73 -6.12
CA LEU A 386 5.09 30.91 -4.82
C LEU A 386 6.61 31.07 -4.91
N PHE A 387 7.27 30.17 -5.65
CA PHE A 387 8.72 30.04 -5.57
C PHE A 387 9.46 30.73 -6.73
N VAL A 388 8.79 30.95 -7.86
CA VAL A 388 9.38 31.67 -9.01
C VAL A 388 8.92 33.13 -9.03
N LYS A 389 7.61 33.39 -9.06
CA LYS A 389 7.08 34.75 -9.22
C LYS A 389 7.21 35.58 -7.93
N LEU A 390 6.75 35.05 -6.81
CA LEU A 390 6.84 35.76 -5.52
C LEU A 390 8.22 35.61 -4.87
N GLY A 391 9.10 34.76 -5.38
CA GLY A 391 10.47 34.61 -4.90
C GLY A 391 10.58 34.07 -3.48
N ILE A 392 9.57 33.35 -2.98
CA ILE A 392 9.61 32.74 -1.65
C ILE A 392 10.72 31.68 -1.63
N PRO A 393 11.62 31.66 -0.62
CA PRO A 393 12.73 30.73 -0.59
C PRO A 393 12.23 29.28 -0.46
N TYR A 394 12.64 28.40 -1.39
CA TYR A 394 12.26 26.99 -1.33
C TYR A 394 13.20 26.22 -0.38
N PRO A 395 12.68 25.42 0.57
CA PRO A 395 13.49 24.83 1.65
C PRO A 395 14.32 23.61 1.23
N LYS A 396 14.26 23.17 -0.04
CA LYS A 396 14.99 22.00 -0.57
C LYS A 396 15.69 22.32 -1.88
N LYS A 397 16.69 21.50 -2.28
CA LYS A 397 17.26 21.56 -3.64
C LYS A 397 16.26 21.01 -4.64
N VAL A 398 15.98 21.75 -5.70
CA VAL A 398 15.05 21.38 -6.77
C VAL A 398 15.80 21.08 -8.05
N LYS A 399 15.38 20.05 -8.79
CA LYS A 399 15.73 19.83 -10.18
C LYS A 399 14.51 20.20 -11.04
N ASP A 400 14.74 20.92 -12.12
CA ASP A 400 13.76 21.20 -13.18
C ASP A 400 12.48 21.94 -12.72
N ASN A 401 12.57 22.88 -11.76
CA ASN A 401 11.44 23.68 -11.25
C ASN A 401 10.20 22.85 -10.79
N ASN A 402 10.42 21.61 -10.39
CA ASN A 402 9.34 20.76 -9.87
C ASN A 402 9.16 20.97 -8.37
N PHE A 403 8.48 22.06 -8.00
CA PHE A 403 8.24 22.46 -6.62
C PHE A 403 7.11 21.65 -5.99
N SER A 404 7.37 21.01 -4.85
CA SER A 404 6.31 20.46 -4.02
C SER A 404 5.64 21.58 -3.22
N THR A 405 4.31 21.56 -3.19
CA THR A 405 3.49 22.45 -2.37
C THR A 405 2.77 21.69 -1.26
N SER A 406 3.38 20.60 -0.77
CA SER A 406 2.86 19.85 0.37
C SER A 406 2.81 20.72 1.63
N LYS A 407 1.97 20.33 2.59
CA LYS A 407 1.82 21.06 3.85
C LYS A 407 3.17 21.27 4.54
N ASP A 408 4.01 20.23 4.66
CA ASP A 408 5.34 20.31 5.30
C ASP A 408 6.28 21.34 4.65
N ILE A 409 6.09 21.62 3.36
CA ILE A 409 6.85 22.65 2.64
C ILE A 409 6.26 24.03 2.93
N LEU A 410 4.94 24.15 2.88
CA LEU A 410 4.25 25.43 3.13
C LEU A 410 4.45 25.89 4.57
N ASP A 411 4.34 25.01 5.56
CA ASP A 411 4.61 25.29 6.98
C ASP A 411 6.02 25.92 7.19
N LYS A 412 7.04 25.39 6.48
CA LYS A 412 8.42 25.90 6.57
C LYS A 412 8.59 27.30 5.99
N VAL A 413 7.72 27.72 5.12
CA VAL A 413 7.80 29.02 4.43
C VAL A 413 6.65 29.98 4.81
N ALA A 414 5.80 29.60 5.75
CA ALA A 414 4.62 30.37 6.16
C ALA A 414 4.95 31.78 6.63
N SER A 415 6.11 31.99 7.26
CA SER A 415 6.56 33.30 7.75
C SER A 415 7.05 34.26 6.67
N PHE A 416 7.32 33.77 5.43
CA PHE A 416 7.89 34.63 4.39
C PHE A 416 6.84 35.44 3.61
N HIS A 417 5.59 34.94 3.50
CA HIS A 417 4.55 35.64 2.75
C HIS A 417 3.14 35.26 3.24
N PRO A 418 2.22 36.23 3.43
CA PRO A 418 0.87 35.98 3.95
C PRO A 418 0.02 35.06 3.04
N ILE A 419 0.32 34.95 1.76
CA ILE A 419 -0.36 34.08 0.80
C ILE A 419 -0.35 32.60 1.25
N ILE A 420 0.70 32.16 1.96
CA ILE A 420 0.85 30.76 2.40
C ILE A 420 -0.30 30.38 3.33
N ASN A 421 -0.56 31.19 4.36
CA ASN A 421 -1.64 30.93 5.30
C ASN A 421 -3.02 30.93 4.61
N LYS A 422 -3.21 31.80 3.61
CA LYS A 422 -4.44 31.85 2.82
C LYS A 422 -4.63 30.61 1.94
N ILE A 423 -3.54 30.07 1.37
CA ILE A 423 -3.57 28.82 0.61
C ILE A 423 -3.89 27.64 1.52
N GLU A 424 -3.33 27.59 2.72
CA GLU A 424 -3.64 26.51 3.68
C GLU A 424 -5.09 26.56 4.13
N GLU A 425 -5.62 27.75 4.43
CA GLU A 425 -7.01 27.97 4.75
C GLU A 425 -7.93 27.59 3.57
N TYR A 426 -7.58 27.99 2.35
CA TYR A 426 -8.30 27.63 1.13
C TYR A 426 -8.35 26.10 0.95
N ARG A 427 -7.23 25.40 1.11
CA ARG A 427 -7.16 23.95 0.98
C ARG A 427 -8.02 23.24 2.03
N LEU A 428 -8.04 23.74 3.26
CA LEU A 428 -8.91 23.23 4.31
C LEU A 428 -10.38 23.40 3.91
N VAL A 429 -10.80 24.63 3.56
CA VAL A 429 -12.17 24.95 3.17
C VAL A 429 -12.59 24.15 1.93
N PHE A 430 -11.73 24.07 0.92
CA PHE A 430 -11.98 23.29 -0.29
C PHE A 430 -12.20 21.80 0.00
N LYS A 431 -11.37 21.21 0.87
CA LYS A 431 -11.53 19.82 1.31
C LYS A 431 -12.85 19.61 2.05
N LEU A 432 -13.22 20.54 2.95
CA LEU A 432 -14.47 20.48 3.69
C LEU A 432 -15.68 20.60 2.76
N TYR A 433 -15.64 21.55 1.84
CA TYR A 433 -16.66 21.75 0.83
C TYR A 433 -16.86 20.53 -0.05
N ARG A 434 -15.76 20.06 -0.68
CA ARG A 434 -15.83 18.99 -1.67
C ARG A 434 -16.16 17.62 -1.07
N ASN A 435 -15.48 17.25 0.02
CA ASN A 435 -15.58 15.88 0.55
C ASN A 435 -16.74 15.71 1.52
N TYR A 436 -17.12 16.77 2.26
CA TYR A 436 -18.12 16.63 3.31
C TYR A 436 -19.41 17.40 3.00
N ALA A 437 -19.35 18.63 2.50
CA ALA A 437 -20.59 19.32 2.18
C ALA A 437 -21.25 18.75 0.92
N ILE A 438 -20.57 18.80 -0.21
CA ILE A 438 -21.10 18.30 -1.49
C ILE A 438 -21.02 16.77 -1.57
N GLY A 439 -19.89 16.17 -1.15
CA GLY A 439 -19.71 14.73 -1.22
C GLY A 439 -20.78 13.97 -0.44
N LEU A 440 -21.05 14.36 0.81
CA LEU A 440 -22.10 13.70 1.61
C LEU A 440 -23.51 13.91 1.04
N LEU A 441 -23.78 15.09 0.46
CA LEU A 441 -25.10 15.36 -0.18
C LEU A 441 -25.39 14.39 -1.34
N GLN A 442 -24.36 14.00 -2.10
CA GLN A 442 -24.48 13.07 -3.22
C GLN A 442 -24.70 11.63 -2.75
N GLU A 443 -24.28 11.30 -1.53
CA GLU A 443 -24.40 9.96 -0.97
C GLU A 443 -25.69 9.71 -0.20
N ILE A 444 -26.52 10.75 0.01
CA ILE A 444 -27.80 10.60 0.70
C ILE A 444 -28.78 9.87 -0.22
N LYS A 445 -29.22 8.70 0.20
CA LYS A 445 -30.20 7.89 -0.52
C LYS A 445 -31.64 8.43 -0.32
N GLU A 446 -32.64 7.80 -0.95
CA GLU A 446 -34.04 8.21 -0.92
C GLU A 446 -34.64 8.20 0.48
N ASP A 447 -34.17 7.34 1.37
CA ASP A 447 -34.58 7.25 2.78
C ASP A 447 -34.00 8.37 3.67
N GLY A 448 -33.19 9.28 3.10
CA GLY A 448 -32.55 10.39 3.83
C GLY A 448 -31.31 9.96 4.63
N ARG A 449 -30.73 8.80 4.33
CA ARG A 449 -29.59 8.23 5.04
C ARG A 449 -28.38 8.07 4.13
N ILE A 450 -27.23 7.97 4.75
CA ILE A 450 -25.96 7.56 4.11
C ILE A 450 -25.67 6.13 4.54
N HIS A 451 -25.43 5.28 3.56
CA HIS A 451 -25.06 3.88 3.74
C HIS A 451 -23.60 3.71 3.33
N THR A 452 -22.70 3.69 4.30
CA THR A 452 -21.29 3.42 4.04
C THR A 452 -21.05 1.93 3.94
N ILE A 453 -20.00 1.52 3.25
CA ILE A 453 -19.50 0.14 3.25
C ILE A 453 -18.45 0.00 4.35
N PHE A 454 -18.62 -0.95 5.25
CA PHE A 454 -17.61 -1.32 6.25
C PHE A 454 -16.74 -2.46 5.74
N ASN A 455 -15.49 -2.16 5.37
CA ASN A 455 -14.55 -3.17 4.89
C ASN A 455 -13.95 -3.92 6.09
N GLN A 456 -14.31 -5.18 6.25
CA GLN A 456 -13.86 -6.04 7.33
C GLN A 456 -12.49 -6.69 7.02
N THR A 457 -12.20 -6.96 5.76
CA THR A 457 -11.06 -7.77 5.30
C THR A 457 -9.95 -6.96 4.63
N LEU A 458 -9.95 -5.62 4.75
CA LEU A 458 -9.03 -4.75 4.03
C LEU A 458 -7.74 -4.45 4.81
N THR A 459 -7.84 -4.20 6.12
CA THR A 459 -6.68 -3.77 6.91
C THR A 459 -5.92 -4.97 7.46
N ARG A 460 -4.59 -4.90 7.48
CA ARG A 460 -3.75 -5.96 8.08
C ARG A 460 -3.79 -5.99 9.61
N THR A 461 -4.44 -5.02 10.24
CA THR A 461 -4.45 -4.84 11.70
C THR A 461 -5.72 -5.31 12.38
N GLY A 462 -6.68 -5.89 11.64
CA GLY A 462 -8.00 -6.25 12.15
C GLY A 462 -8.95 -5.06 12.38
N ARG A 463 -8.55 -3.82 12.00
CA ARG A 463 -9.44 -2.66 12.07
C ARG A 463 -10.40 -2.66 10.89
N LEU A 464 -11.62 -2.19 11.13
CA LEU A 464 -12.54 -1.87 10.05
C LEU A 464 -12.09 -0.60 9.32
N SER A 465 -12.41 -0.50 8.03
CA SER A 465 -12.36 0.75 7.30
C SER A 465 -13.72 1.05 6.69
N SER A 466 -13.93 2.29 6.27
CA SER A 466 -15.21 2.76 5.71
C SER A 466 -14.96 3.35 4.32
N SER A 467 -15.83 3.00 3.36
CA SER A 467 -15.78 3.51 1.99
C SER A 467 -17.19 3.74 1.43
N ASN A 468 -17.30 4.54 0.39
CA ASN A 468 -18.52 4.84 -0.36
C ASN A 468 -19.72 5.31 0.51
N PRO A 469 -19.58 6.42 1.29
CA PRO A 469 -18.41 7.27 1.51
C PRO A 469 -17.58 6.86 2.72
N ASN A 470 -16.33 7.36 2.84
CA ASN A 470 -15.53 7.13 4.04
C ASN A 470 -15.99 8.06 5.19
N LEU A 471 -16.77 7.54 6.13
CA LEU A 471 -17.27 8.28 7.29
C LEU A 471 -16.26 8.34 8.45
N GLN A 472 -15.22 7.50 8.47
CA GLN A 472 -14.21 7.49 9.52
C GLN A 472 -13.23 8.68 9.43
N ASN A 473 -13.15 9.34 8.28
CA ASN A 473 -12.26 10.47 8.05
C ASN A 473 -12.88 11.84 8.38
N ILE A 474 -14.07 11.88 8.97
CA ILE A 474 -14.69 13.14 9.41
C ILE A 474 -13.82 13.75 10.52
N PRO A 475 -13.32 14.99 10.35
CA PRO A 475 -12.43 15.61 11.31
C PRO A 475 -13.08 15.76 12.69
N VAL A 476 -12.32 15.48 13.75
CA VAL A 476 -12.82 15.57 15.15
C VAL A 476 -12.21 16.74 15.89
N ARG A 477 -10.93 17.08 15.57
CA ARG A 477 -10.12 18.01 16.37
C ARG A 477 -10.27 19.47 15.98
N ILE A 478 -10.72 19.73 14.75
CA ILE A 478 -10.92 21.09 14.22
C ILE A 478 -12.38 21.52 14.37
N GLU A 479 -12.62 22.80 14.57
CA GLU A 479 -13.98 23.35 14.79
C GLU A 479 -14.89 23.07 13.58
N GLU A 480 -14.36 23.19 12.38
CA GLU A 480 -15.08 22.87 11.15
C GLU A 480 -15.56 21.41 11.10
N GLY A 481 -14.77 20.48 11.65
CA GLY A 481 -15.16 19.07 11.78
C GLY A 481 -16.36 18.87 12.72
N LYS A 482 -16.43 19.65 13.79
CA LYS A 482 -17.59 19.65 14.70
C LYS A 482 -18.86 20.15 13.99
N ILE A 483 -18.72 21.10 13.06
CA ILE A 483 -19.82 21.60 12.25
C ILE A 483 -20.35 20.49 11.34
N ILE A 484 -19.49 19.74 10.65
CA ILE A 484 -19.89 18.62 9.79
C ILE A 484 -20.69 17.57 10.59
N ARG A 485 -20.26 17.25 11.80
CA ARG A 485 -20.92 16.25 12.66
C ARG A 485 -22.35 16.61 13.04
N LYS A 486 -22.71 17.90 13.07
CA LYS A 486 -24.08 18.34 13.32
C LYS A 486 -25.07 17.93 12.22
N ALA A 487 -24.57 17.60 11.03
CA ALA A 487 -25.38 17.06 9.94
C ALA A 487 -25.93 15.67 10.23
N PHE A 488 -25.25 14.89 11.08
CA PHE A 488 -25.68 13.54 11.45
C PHE A 488 -26.67 13.65 12.62
N ILE A 489 -27.89 13.23 12.37
CA ILE A 489 -29.01 13.39 13.31
C ILE A 489 -29.62 12.03 13.66
N PRO A 490 -30.19 11.89 14.86
CA PRO A 490 -30.94 10.68 15.21
C PRO A 490 -32.31 10.67 14.52
N ASP A 491 -32.95 9.51 14.52
CA ASP A 491 -34.37 9.42 14.19
C ASP A 491 -35.24 10.09 15.24
N GLU A 492 -36.50 10.34 14.90
CA GLU A 492 -37.48 10.89 15.83
C GLU A 492 -37.60 9.98 17.07
N ASN A 493 -37.61 10.59 18.25
CA ASN A 493 -37.61 9.89 19.54
C ASN A 493 -36.38 9.02 19.83
N SER A 494 -35.28 9.25 19.12
CA SER A 494 -34.00 8.55 19.29
C SER A 494 -32.87 9.50 19.71
N ILE A 495 -31.75 8.95 20.15
CA ILE A 495 -30.53 9.71 20.45
C ILE A 495 -29.33 9.06 19.79
N LEU A 496 -28.31 9.84 19.47
CA LEU A 496 -27.01 9.33 19.12
C LEU A 496 -26.22 9.02 20.39
N LEU A 497 -25.92 7.75 20.62
CA LEU A 497 -25.07 7.31 21.73
C LEU A 497 -23.66 7.06 21.20
N SER A 498 -22.67 7.73 21.80
CA SER A 498 -21.26 7.47 21.52
C SER A 498 -20.61 6.81 22.72
N SER A 499 -19.97 5.67 22.51
CA SER A 499 -19.20 4.95 23.53
C SER A 499 -17.87 4.51 22.92
N ASP A 500 -16.78 4.72 23.66
CA ASP A 500 -15.42 4.38 23.21
C ASP A 500 -14.62 3.77 24.36
N TYR A 501 -13.73 2.86 24.04
CA TYR A 501 -12.81 2.27 25.02
C TYR A 501 -11.73 3.28 25.43
N SER A 502 -11.59 3.53 26.72
CA SER A 502 -10.55 4.41 27.23
C SER A 502 -9.18 3.77 27.06
N GLN A 503 -8.39 4.25 26.09
CA GLN A 503 -6.98 3.90 25.89
C GLN A 503 -6.73 2.38 25.77
N ILE A 504 -7.61 1.65 25.07
CA ILE A 504 -7.58 0.18 24.99
C ILE A 504 -6.21 -0.34 24.52
N GLU A 505 -5.61 0.31 23.52
CA GLU A 505 -4.33 -0.09 22.96
C GLU A 505 -3.19 -0.03 24.00
N LEU A 506 -3.15 1.05 24.80
CA LEU A 506 -2.16 1.17 25.88
C LEU A 506 -2.40 0.17 27.01
N ARG A 507 -3.65 -0.20 27.29
CA ARG A 507 -3.99 -1.23 28.28
C ARG A 507 -3.53 -2.61 27.81
N LEU A 508 -3.80 -2.97 26.55
CA LEU A 508 -3.32 -4.20 25.94
C LEU A 508 -1.79 -4.23 25.89
N PHE A 509 -1.17 -3.12 25.48
CA PHE A 509 0.28 -2.99 25.44
C PHE A 509 0.93 -3.19 26.83
N ALA A 510 0.38 -2.56 27.86
CA ALA A 510 0.84 -2.72 29.23
C ALA A 510 0.71 -4.19 29.70
N HIS A 511 -0.40 -4.85 29.37
CA HIS A 511 -0.66 -6.24 29.71
C HIS A 511 0.32 -7.19 28.99
N MET A 512 0.44 -7.08 27.67
CA MET A 512 1.32 -7.93 26.86
C MET A 512 2.80 -7.77 27.22
N ALA A 513 3.22 -6.54 27.53
CA ALA A 513 4.58 -6.23 27.97
C ALA A 513 4.83 -6.55 29.47
N ASN A 514 3.82 -7.00 30.21
CA ASN A 514 3.85 -7.17 31.66
C ASN A 514 4.44 -5.94 32.40
N ALA A 515 4.09 -4.74 31.91
CA ALA A 515 4.58 -3.47 32.44
C ALA A 515 3.81 -3.09 33.72
N THR A 516 4.21 -3.65 34.87
CA THR A 516 3.48 -3.55 36.16
C THR A 516 3.16 -2.11 36.54
N ASN A 517 4.10 -1.17 36.37
CA ASN A 517 3.89 0.25 36.68
C ASN A 517 2.75 0.88 35.85
N LEU A 518 2.61 0.49 34.58
CA LEU A 518 1.52 0.93 33.71
C LEU A 518 0.20 0.26 34.10
N ILE A 519 0.24 -1.04 34.39
CA ILE A 519 -0.93 -1.81 34.83
C ILE A 519 -1.47 -1.20 36.12
N ASP A 520 -0.63 -0.93 37.12
CA ASP A 520 -1.00 -0.31 38.39
C ASP A 520 -1.61 1.08 38.22
N ALA A 521 -1.07 1.87 37.27
CA ALA A 521 -1.62 3.17 36.95
C ALA A 521 -3.05 3.07 36.37
N PHE A 522 -3.29 2.10 35.49
CA PHE A 522 -4.62 1.84 34.94
C PHE A 522 -5.61 1.33 35.97
N VAL A 523 -5.20 0.37 36.83
CA VAL A 523 -6.03 -0.19 37.89
C VAL A 523 -6.40 0.86 38.92
N SER A 524 -5.47 1.75 39.27
CA SER A 524 -5.72 2.86 40.23
C SER A 524 -6.44 4.07 39.63
N GLY A 525 -6.85 4.02 38.33
CA GLY A 525 -7.58 5.09 37.68
C GLY A 525 -6.77 6.40 37.45
N LYS A 526 -5.44 6.33 37.51
CA LYS A 526 -4.56 7.48 37.31
C LYS A 526 -4.47 7.86 35.83
N ASP A 527 -4.23 9.14 35.57
CA ASP A 527 -3.93 9.62 34.21
C ASP A 527 -2.58 9.03 33.74
N ILE A 528 -2.66 8.08 32.80
CA ILE A 528 -1.48 7.34 32.32
C ILE A 528 -0.42 8.25 31.70
N HIS A 529 -0.82 9.31 30.99
CA HIS A 529 0.13 10.25 30.39
C HIS A 529 0.81 11.12 31.46
N LYS A 530 0.06 11.46 32.51
CA LYS A 530 0.61 12.19 33.66
C LYS A 530 1.57 11.31 34.46
N LYS A 531 1.21 10.02 34.65
CA LYS A 531 2.09 9.04 35.29
C LYS A 531 3.36 8.81 34.50
N THR A 532 3.27 8.58 33.19
CA THR A 532 4.43 8.43 32.30
C THR A 532 5.32 9.68 32.34
N ALA A 533 4.72 10.88 32.34
CA ALA A 533 5.49 12.11 32.46
C ALA A 533 6.26 12.20 33.79
N SER A 534 5.58 11.87 34.90
CA SER A 534 6.22 11.79 36.22
C SER A 534 7.44 10.85 36.20
N ASP A 535 7.29 9.67 35.61
CA ASP A 535 8.34 8.64 35.55
C ASP A 535 9.52 9.05 34.65
N ILE A 536 9.25 9.60 33.48
CA ILE A 536 10.28 9.99 32.50
C ILE A 536 11.06 11.24 32.96
N PHE A 537 10.34 12.24 33.50
CA PHE A 537 10.96 13.50 33.90
C PHE A 537 11.48 13.46 35.35
N GLY A 538 11.20 12.39 36.12
CA GLY A 538 11.62 12.24 37.49
C GLY A 538 11.01 13.29 38.44
N VAL A 539 9.77 13.71 38.17
CA VAL A 539 9.04 14.71 38.98
C VAL A 539 7.83 14.06 39.64
N ASP A 540 7.41 14.61 40.78
CA ASP A 540 6.17 14.19 41.39
C ASP A 540 4.98 14.40 40.46
N ILE A 541 3.99 13.49 40.50
CA ILE A 541 2.83 13.51 39.62
C ILE A 541 2.04 14.83 39.68
N ASP A 542 2.04 15.48 40.86
CA ASP A 542 1.37 16.76 41.04
C ASP A 542 2.14 17.95 40.44
N HIS A 543 3.42 17.77 40.17
CA HIS A 543 4.29 18.76 39.54
C HIS A 543 4.42 18.56 38.01
N VAL A 544 3.70 17.59 37.41
CA VAL A 544 3.69 17.38 35.97
C VAL A 544 2.98 18.55 35.27
N THR A 545 3.72 19.27 34.47
CA THR A 545 3.17 20.38 33.66
C THR A 545 2.34 19.87 32.48
N PRO A 546 1.43 20.68 31.92
CA PRO A 546 0.68 20.34 30.70
C PRO A 546 1.61 19.95 29.53
N GLN A 547 2.76 20.60 29.39
CA GLN A 547 3.73 20.30 28.34
C GLN A 547 4.42 18.94 28.56
N MET A 548 4.80 18.60 29.79
CA MET A 548 5.34 17.29 30.12
C MET A 548 4.32 16.17 29.82
N ARG A 549 3.07 16.38 30.20
CA ARG A 549 1.97 15.45 29.90
C ARG A 549 1.74 15.29 28.38
N TYR A 550 1.81 16.38 27.62
CA TYR A 550 1.72 16.34 26.16
C TYR A 550 2.87 15.55 25.54
N ASN A 551 4.10 15.80 25.95
CA ASN A 551 5.27 15.07 25.47
C ASN A 551 5.18 13.57 25.83
N ALA A 552 4.80 13.22 27.06
CA ALA A 552 4.60 11.84 27.47
C ALA A 552 3.48 11.15 26.67
N LYS A 553 2.42 11.87 26.31
CA LYS A 553 1.37 11.34 25.44
C LYS A 553 1.91 10.99 24.05
N ALA A 554 2.71 11.87 23.45
CA ALA A 554 3.35 11.61 22.14
C ALA A 554 4.31 10.41 22.22
N VAL A 555 5.09 10.31 23.31
CA VAL A 555 5.99 9.17 23.55
C VAL A 555 5.21 7.87 23.73
N ASN A 556 4.16 7.84 24.55
CA ASN A 556 3.33 6.66 24.78
C ASN A 556 2.77 6.08 23.48
N PHE A 557 2.16 6.93 22.65
CA PHE A 557 1.60 6.50 21.35
C PHE A 557 2.70 6.26 20.32
N GLY A 558 3.74 7.10 20.31
CA GLY A 558 4.86 6.95 19.41
C GLY A 558 5.54 5.59 19.56
N ILE A 559 5.84 5.17 20.79
CA ILE A 559 6.48 3.86 21.04
C ILE A 559 5.54 2.71 20.69
N LEU A 560 4.26 2.80 21.03
CA LEU A 560 3.26 1.81 20.64
C LEU A 560 3.24 1.56 19.13
N TYR A 561 3.42 2.60 18.32
CA TYR A 561 3.43 2.52 16.87
C TYR A 561 4.84 2.47 16.24
N GLY A 562 5.88 2.26 17.05
CA GLY A 562 7.25 2.09 16.56
C GLY A 562 7.89 3.35 16.00
N ILE A 563 7.62 4.52 16.61
CA ILE A 563 8.17 5.80 16.15
C ILE A 563 9.71 5.83 16.27
N SER A 564 10.36 6.37 15.25
CA SER A 564 11.79 6.65 15.32
C SER A 564 12.10 7.93 16.12
N SER A 565 13.34 8.07 16.61
CA SER A 565 13.76 9.30 17.28
C SER A 565 13.66 10.54 16.37
N PHE A 566 13.79 10.35 15.06
CA PHE A 566 13.56 11.42 14.09
C PHE A 566 12.07 11.80 14.02
N GLY A 567 11.17 10.82 13.89
CA GLY A 567 9.72 11.09 13.89
C GLY A 567 9.24 11.78 15.16
N LEU A 568 9.69 11.32 16.33
CA LEU A 568 9.35 11.95 17.61
C LEU A 568 9.92 13.37 17.74
N SER A 569 11.10 13.66 17.16
CA SER A 569 11.67 14.99 17.16
C SER A 569 10.85 15.99 16.36
N GLU A 570 10.30 15.57 15.22
CA GLU A 570 9.38 16.38 14.39
C GLU A 570 8.06 16.62 15.13
N ASP A 571 7.46 15.57 15.72
CA ASP A 571 6.18 15.66 16.43
C ASP A 571 6.22 16.60 17.64
N LEU A 572 7.33 16.60 18.36
CA LEU A 572 7.52 17.42 19.57
C LEU A 572 8.24 18.75 19.30
N ASN A 573 8.70 18.99 18.08
CA ASN A 573 9.53 20.11 17.69
C ASN A 573 10.76 20.29 18.60
N ILE A 574 11.50 19.19 18.84
CA ILE A 574 12.74 19.12 19.62
C ILE A 574 13.86 18.51 18.78
N ASP A 575 15.11 18.60 19.27
CA ASP A 575 16.23 17.94 18.59
C ASP A 575 16.17 16.41 18.69
N VAL A 576 16.72 15.71 17.69
CA VAL A 576 16.71 14.25 17.58
C VAL A 576 17.37 13.55 18.78
N LYS A 577 18.38 14.19 19.41
CA LYS A 577 19.08 13.63 20.56
C LYS A 577 18.17 13.65 21.80
N SER A 578 17.41 14.73 22.00
CA SER A 578 16.41 14.83 23.07
C SER A 578 15.26 13.83 22.86
N ALA A 579 14.78 13.69 21.61
CA ALA A 579 13.76 12.70 21.28
C ALA A 579 14.25 11.26 21.53
N LYS A 580 15.48 10.94 21.15
CA LYS A 580 16.10 9.65 21.46
C LYS A 580 16.17 9.40 22.95
N LYS A 581 16.57 10.40 23.73
CA LYS A 581 16.64 10.31 25.19
C LYS A 581 15.24 9.98 25.78
N PHE A 582 14.18 10.61 25.31
CA PHE A 582 12.82 10.30 25.76
C PHE A 582 12.43 8.84 25.48
N ILE A 583 12.78 8.32 24.30
CA ILE A 583 12.53 6.90 23.98
C ILE A 583 13.35 5.98 24.89
N ASP A 584 14.63 6.28 25.08
CA ASP A 584 15.53 5.47 25.93
C ASP A 584 15.06 5.49 27.40
N ASP A 585 14.69 6.65 27.93
CA ASP A 585 14.18 6.81 29.30
C ASP A 585 12.85 6.04 29.49
N TYR A 586 11.96 6.08 28.50
CA TYR A 586 10.73 5.31 28.51
C TYR A 586 10.97 3.79 28.54
N LEU A 587 11.84 3.28 27.64
CA LEU A 587 12.18 1.86 27.56
C LEU A 587 12.93 1.37 28.82
N ASN A 588 13.68 2.24 29.47
CA ASN A 588 14.34 1.94 30.75
C ASN A 588 13.34 1.92 31.91
N THR A 589 12.32 2.78 31.88
CA THR A 589 11.25 2.83 32.88
C THR A 589 10.31 1.63 32.77
N TYR A 590 10.10 1.13 31.55
CA TYR A 590 9.22 0.03 31.23
C TYR A 590 9.96 -1.08 30.45
N PRO A 591 10.87 -1.82 31.08
CA PRO A 591 11.78 -2.75 30.39
C PRO A 591 11.06 -3.90 29.66
N GLY A 592 9.85 -4.28 30.09
CA GLY A 592 9.04 -5.30 29.42
C GLY A 592 8.52 -4.88 28.04
N ILE A 593 8.66 -3.60 27.69
CA ILE A 593 8.24 -3.06 26.39
C ILE A 593 9.34 -3.24 25.32
N LYS A 594 10.55 -3.50 25.73
CA LYS A 594 11.70 -3.71 24.84
C LYS A 594 11.63 -5.08 24.15
#